data_4adc7732b28d899e02f6af0b3109a3a3
#
_entry.id   4adc7732b28d899e02f6af0b3109a3a3
#
_cell.length_a   1.000
_cell.length_b   1.000
_cell.length_c   1.000
_cell.angle_alpha   90.00
_cell.angle_beta   90.00
_cell.angle_gamma   90.00
#
_symmetry.space_group_name_H-M   'P 1'
#
loop_
_entity.id
_entity.type
_entity.pdbx_description
1 polymer ?
#
loop_
_entity_poly.entity_id
_entity_poly.type
_entity_poly.pdbx_seq_one_letter_code
_entity_poly.pdbx_strand_id
1 'polypeptide(L)'
;MKKIEILSAVFLTICLVLAATASAGSLPTLPSGKENPLPILYPELNSKLAPSWVTEGLRATYYATIDKGVNLQGRAEAGEAIIQADVVALEGSTAATSTSMYVQGPLGRFRPLASGGFGSIVPAGCGDFWCSPKVLAKVKERNDDDVTVIRGPVEVAGSGYQAIRFEVKHEGLKYSMTYDENTGLLLHHRYDILSADGATVETGIIDFRNKRQVEIPWAGGSAPAWLRAGQTTTYQGQTVYQIPGTTASPFPVTLQAEVVSVQAKSSIVKWTYVGQSAPSIPAYTASGVSQFLGFWLPEVALEIDEVGEVDADPDTGITITVIQNDQSGIVFEQTNSRDYQRLLTYDKATGKIIKSYEEQLTEAMTNTVQKTLLQLAS
;
A
#
# COMPACT_ATOMS: atom_id res chain seq x y z
N MET A 1 9.45 -42.52 0.27
CA MET A 1 9.17 -41.73 1.47
C MET A 1 10.14 -40.56 1.70
N LYS A 2 11.47 -40.72 1.67
CA LYS A 2 12.42 -39.59 1.88
C LYS A 2 12.36 -38.43 0.85
N LYS A 3 11.88 -38.64 -0.40
CA LYS A 3 11.76 -37.59 -1.40
C LYS A 3 10.58 -36.65 -1.16
N ILE A 4 9.51 -37.11 -0.54
CA ILE A 4 8.31 -36.32 -0.24
C ILE A 4 8.56 -35.38 0.95
N GLU A 5 9.33 -35.82 1.95
CA GLU A 5 9.72 -34.99 3.10
C GLU A 5 10.66 -33.84 2.70
N ILE A 6 11.56 -34.12 1.74
CA ILE A 6 12.46 -33.05 1.21
C ILE A 6 11.68 -32.04 0.39
N LEU A 7 10.66 -32.43 -0.40
CA LEU A 7 9.82 -31.50 -1.14
C LEU A 7 8.96 -30.64 -0.20
N SER A 8 8.36 -31.25 0.86
CA SER A 8 7.61 -30.51 1.87
C SER A 8 8.48 -29.51 2.66
N ALA A 9 9.71 -29.90 3.01
CA ALA A 9 10.64 -29.00 3.70
C ALA A 9 11.12 -27.85 2.80
N VAL A 10 11.36 -28.09 1.52
CA VAL A 10 11.74 -27.08 0.55
C VAL A 10 10.55 -26.15 0.28
N PHE A 11 9.32 -26.65 0.19
CA PHE A 11 8.12 -25.84 0.00
C PHE A 11 7.79 -25.01 1.25
N LEU A 12 7.94 -25.55 2.44
CA LEU A 12 7.79 -24.82 3.69
C LEU A 12 8.88 -23.74 3.85
N THR A 13 10.10 -24.01 3.41
CA THR A 13 11.20 -23.05 3.41
C THR A 13 10.98 -21.95 2.37
N ILE A 14 10.42 -22.26 1.20
CA ILE A 14 10.08 -21.26 0.18
C ILE A 14 8.89 -20.41 0.64
N CYS A 15 7.87 -20.97 1.27
CA CYS A 15 6.77 -20.21 1.87
C CYS A 15 7.23 -19.39 3.08
N LEU A 16 8.13 -19.88 3.90
CA LEU A 16 8.77 -19.16 4.99
C LEU A 16 9.74 -18.09 4.48
N VAL A 17 10.44 -18.31 3.39
CA VAL A 17 11.30 -17.30 2.74
C VAL A 17 10.44 -16.24 2.06
N LEU A 18 9.33 -16.57 1.41
CA LEU A 18 8.38 -15.57 0.88
C LEU A 18 7.64 -14.80 1.99
N ALA A 19 7.32 -15.45 3.12
CA ALA A 19 6.79 -14.76 4.29
C ALA A 19 7.87 -14.01 5.07
N ALA A 20 9.12 -14.48 5.10
CA ALA A 20 10.24 -13.81 5.77
C ALA A 20 10.88 -12.72 4.89
N THR A 21 10.83 -12.82 3.57
CA THR A 21 11.24 -11.72 2.67
C THR A 21 10.19 -10.62 2.61
N ALA A 22 8.92 -10.90 2.92
CA ALA A 22 7.92 -9.87 3.20
C ALA A 22 8.17 -9.16 4.54
N SER A 23 9.05 -9.67 5.40
CA SER A 23 9.22 -9.16 6.78
C SER A 23 10.45 -8.31 7.00
N ALA A 24 11.36 -8.20 6.08
CA ALA A 24 12.64 -7.56 6.43
C ALA A 24 13.26 -6.73 5.33
N GLY A 25 12.55 -6.22 4.47
CA GLY A 25 13.20 -5.35 3.52
C GLY A 25 12.25 -5.11 2.40
N SER A 26 11.51 -4.32 2.70
CA SER A 26 11.43 -3.07 2.04
C SER A 26 11.52 -3.18 0.53
N LEU A 27 10.41 -3.58 -0.09
CA LEU A 27 10.13 -2.94 -1.37
C LEU A 27 10.08 -1.44 -1.12
N PRO A 28 10.49 -0.58 -2.07
CA PRO A 28 10.41 0.85 -1.88
C PRO A 28 8.98 1.26 -1.50
N THR A 29 8.82 1.95 -0.40
CA THR A 29 7.54 2.51 0.04
C THR A 29 7.60 4.02 -0.06
N LEU A 30 6.48 4.65 -0.35
CA LEU A 30 6.40 6.10 -0.25
C LEU A 30 6.68 6.54 1.18
N PRO A 31 7.34 7.69 1.39
CA PRO A 31 7.58 8.22 2.73
C PRO A 31 6.26 8.37 3.46
N SER A 32 6.20 7.90 4.69
CA SER A 32 5.06 8.11 5.58
C SER A 32 5.39 9.19 6.60
N GLY A 33 4.36 9.73 7.25
CA GLY A 33 4.55 10.70 8.33
C GLY A 33 5.37 10.18 9.51
N LYS A 34 5.57 8.86 9.63
CA LYS A 34 6.40 8.23 10.66
C LYS A 34 7.83 7.94 10.19
N GLU A 35 8.01 7.71 8.90
CA GLU A 35 9.28 7.30 8.30
C GLU A 35 9.99 8.47 7.61
N ASN A 36 9.23 9.50 7.23
CA ASN A 36 9.78 10.68 6.61
C ASN A 36 10.41 11.60 7.69
N PRO A 37 11.74 11.75 7.75
CA PRO A 37 12.40 12.59 8.74
C PRO A 37 12.23 14.10 8.48
N LEU A 38 11.78 14.50 7.28
CA LEU A 38 11.71 15.91 6.89
C LEU A 38 10.80 16.76 7.79
N PRO A 39 9.60 16.32 8.22
CA PRO A 39 8.78 17.09 9.15
C PRO A 39 9.42 17.33 10.51
N ILE A 40 10.36 16.47 10.92
CA ILE A 40 11.12 16.61 12.18
C ILE A 40 12.25 17.62 11.99
N LEU A 41 13.00 17.50 10.90
CA LEU A 41 14.13 18.37 10.57
C LEU A 41 13.70 19.77 10.13
N TYR A 42 12.53 19.85 9.50
CA TYR A 42 11.92 21.07 8.98
C TYR A 42 10.47 21.19 9.48
N PRO A 43 10.23 21.65 10.73
CA PRO A 43 8.88 21.78 11.29
C PRO A 43 7.93 22.65 10.45
N GLU A 44 8.48 23.57 9.65
CA GLU A 44 7.75 24.40 8.71
C GLU A 44 7.04 23.57 7.60
N LEU A 45 7.51 22.35 7.32
CA LEU A 45 6.83 21.44 6.36
C LEU A 45 5.50 20.91 6.90
N ASN A 46 5.26 21.03 8.20
CA ASN A 46 3.98 20.69 8.83
C ASN A 46 2.89 21.76 8.63
N SER A 47 2.90 22.49 7.51
CA SER A 47 1.84 23.43 7.16
C SER A 47 0.47 22.75 7.20
N LYS A 48 -0.53 23.43 7.74
CA LYS A 48 -1.91 22.90 7.89
C LYS A 48 -2.68 22.80 6.58
N LEU A 49 -2.16 23.36 5.48
CA LEU A 49 -2.89 23.44 4.22
C LEU A 49 -2.25 22.51 3.18
N ALA A 50 -3.05 21.60 2.66
CA ALA A 50 -2.71 20.85 1.47
C ALA A 50 -2.51 21.76 0.26
N PRO A 51 -1.65 21.40 -0.69
CA PRO A 51 -1.66 22.01 -2.00
C PRO A 51 -3.06 21.92 -2.65
N SER A 52 -3.45 22.93 -3.42
CA SER A 52 -4.81 23.00 -4.00
C SER A 52 -5.17 21.86 -4.95
N TRP A 53 -4.18 21.16 -5.47
CA TRP A 53 -4.37 19.99 -6.35
C TRP A 53 -4.57 18.68 -5.59
N VAL A 54 -4.30 18.66 -4.28
CA VAL A 54 -4.54 17.48 -3.43
C VAL A 54 -6.01 17.46 -3.04
N THR A 55 -6.74 16.48 -3.54
CA THR A 55 -8.19 16.31 -3.34
C THR A 55 -8.51 14.89 -2.87
N GLU A 56 -9.64 14.69 -2.23
CA GLU A 56 -10.15 13.34 -1.92
C GLU A 56 -10.33 12.55 -3.22
N GLY A 57 -9.94 11.28 -3.23
CA GLY A 57 -9.95 10.42 -4.42
C GLY A 57 -8.77 10.64 -5.38
N LEU A 58 -7.83 11.54 -5.06
CA LEU A 58 -6.61 11.68 -5.86
C LEU A 58 -5.72 10.45 -5.69
N ARG A 59 -5.26 9.88 -6.80
CA ARG A 59 -4.25 8.83 -6.87
C ARG A 59 -2.98 9.35 -7.51
N ALA A 60 -1.84 9.16 -6.86
CA ALA A 60 -0.52 9.34 -7.44
C ALA A 60 0.12 7.97 -7.68
N THR A 61 0.61 7.75 -8.90
CA THR A 61 1.24 6.49 -9.32
C THR A 61 2.74 6.69 -9.49
N TYR A 62 3.50 5.75 -8.96
CA TYR A 62 4.96 5.72 -8.99
C TYR A 62 5.45 4.39 -9.55
N TYR A 63 6.55 4.43 -10.28
CA TYR A 63 7.31 3.25 -10.61
C TYR A 63 8.41 3.07 -9.58
N ALA A 64 8.52 1.85 -9.05
CA ALA A 64 9.47 1.53 -8.00
C ALA A 64 10.42 0.44 -8.44
N THR A 65 11.69 0.61 -8.09
CA THR A 65 12.74 -0.41 -8.27
C THR A 65 13.46 -0.64 -6.96
N ILE A 66 13.89 -1.89 -6.74
CA ILE A 66 14.70 -2.26 -5.60
C ILE A 66 15.89 -3.08 -6.08
N ASP A 67 17.07 -2.82 -5.52
CA ASP A 67 18.26 -3.62 -5.65
C ASP A 67 18.77 -3.96 -4.25
N LYS A 68 18.73 -5.24 -3.91
CA LYS A 68 19.17 -5.78 -2.60
C LYS A 68 20.62 -6.28 -2.62
N GLY A 69 21.36 -6.02 -3.68
CA GLY A 69 22.69 -6.55 -3.82
C GLY A 69 22.69 -8.07 -3.98
N VAL A 70 23.51 -8.77 -3.21
CA VAL A 70 23.70 -10.22 -3.35
C VAL A 70 23.07 -10.94 -2.14
N ASN A 71 22.10 -11.82 -2.39
CA ASN A 71 21.48 -12.64 -1.37
C ASN A 71 22.44 -13.72 -0.81
N LEU A 72 21.99 -14.50 0.19
CA LEU A 72 22.78 -15.57 0.81
C LEU A 72 23.24 -16.66 -0.16
N GLN A 73 22.57 -16.80 -1.32
CA GLN A 73 22.95 -17.74 -2.39
C GLN A 73 23.87 -17.09 -3.44
N GLY A 74 24.34 -15.86 -3.22
CA GLY A 74 25.22 -15.14 -4.14
C GLY A 74 24.51 -14.61 -5.40
N ARG A 75 23.18 -14.45 -5.36
CA ARG A 75 22.39 -13.89 -6.47
C ARG A 75 21.96 -12.49 -6.16
N ALA A 76 22.08 -11.58 -7.13
CA ALA A 76 21.50 -10.25 -7.04
C ALA A 76 19.97 -10.37 -7.00
N GLU A 77 19.35 -9.65 -6.06
CA GLU A 77 17.90 -9.52 -5.98
C GLU A 77 17.52 -8.11 -6.44
N ALA A 78 16.72 -8.07 -7.50
CA ALA A 78 16.13 -6.84 -8.00
C ALA A 78 14.63 -7.05 -8.17
N GLY A 79 13.86 -6.01 -7.96
CA GLY A 79 12.41 -6.06 -8.12
C GLY A 79 11.87 -4.77 -8.70
N GLU A 80 10.75 -4.89 -9.39
CA GLU A 80 9.99 -3.77 -9.93
C GLU A 80 8.57 -3.81 -9.39
N ALA A 81 8.02 -2.63 -9.10
CA ALA A 81 6.66 -2.49 -8.61
C ALA A 81 6.01 -1.20 -9.13
N ILE A 82 4.69 -1.16 -9.11
CA ILE A 82 3.93 0.07 -9.16
C ILE A 82 3.43 0.37 -7.75
N ILE A 83 3.65 1.59 -7.29
CA ILE A 83 3.12 2.09 -6.02
C ILE A 83 2.03 3.11 -6.35
N GLN A 84 0.86 2.93 -5.75
CA GLN A 84 -0.23 3.88 -5.82
C GLN A 84 -0.52 4.43 -4.43
N ALA A 85 -0.55 5.74 -4.31
CA ALA A 85 -0.91 6.45 -3.10
C ALA A 85 -2.20 7.24 -3.34
N ASP A 86 -3.25 6.87 -2.60
CA ASP A 86 -4.57 7.43 -2.69
C ASP A 86 -4.84 8.38 -1.52
N VAL A 87 -5.40 9.54 -1.78
CA VAL A 87 -5.95 10.41 -0.75
C VAL A 87 -7.37 9.96 -0.46
N VAL A 88 -7.55 9.22 0.63
CA VAL A 88 -8.83 8.58 0.97
C VAL A 88 -9.75 9.49 1.78
N ALA A 89 -9.19 10.53 2.43
CA ALA A 89 -9.95 11.59 3.10
C ALA A 89 -9.08 12.84 3.31
N LEU A 90 -9.73 14.01 3.32
CA LEU A 90 -9.15 15.28 3.76
C LEU A 90 -10.01 15.87 4.87
N GLU A 91 -9.39 16.18 6.01
CA GLU A 91 -10.08 16.66 7.20
C GLU A 91 -9.34 17.86 7.81
N GLY A 92 -9.68 19.06 7.34
CA GLY A 92 -9.09 20.30 7.86
C GLY A 92 -7.56 20.33 7.70
N SER A 93 -6.84 20.02 8.78
CA SER A 93 -5.37 20.04 8.81
C SER A 93 -4.72 18.67 8.63
N THR A 94 -5.50 17.63 8.35
CA THR A 94 -5.01 16.25 8.18
C THR A 94 -5.48 15.65 6.86
N ALA A 95 -4.70 14.71 6.34
CA ALA A 95 -5.05 13.88 5.21
C ALA A 95 -4.87 12.41 5.60
N ALA A 96 -5.81 11.57 5.20
CA ALA A 96 -5.63 10.13 5.27
C ALA A 96 -5.22 9.61 3.89
N THR A 97 -4.14 8.85 3.85
CA THR A 97 -3.60 8.26 2.62
C THR A 97 -3.56 6.75 2.74
N SER A 98 -3.81 6.07 1.63
CA SER A 98 -3.68 4.62 1.49
C SER A 98 -2.70 4.34 0.36
N THR A 99 -1.64 3.62 0.66
CA THR A 99 -0.65 3.21 -0.32
C THR A 99 -0.84 1.73 -0.63
N SER A 100 -0.85 1.39 -1.90
CA SER A 100 -0.92 0.02 -2.40
C SER A 100 0.28 -0.25 -3.31
N MET A 101 0.82 -1.45 -3.21
CA MET A 101 1.92 -1.88 -4.06
C MET A 101 1.46 -3.01 -4.96
N TYR A 102 1.87 -2.94 -6.21
CA TYR A 102 1.55 -3.92 -7.24
C TYR A 102 2.85 -4.47 -7.83
N VAL A 103 2.96 -5.79 -7.83
CA VAL A 103 4.10 -6.50 -8.40
C VAL A 103 3.67 -7.34 -9.58
N GLN A 104 4.59 -7.65 -10.48
CA GLN A 104 4.29 -8.54 -11.59
C GLN A 104 4.04 -9.96 -11.08
N GLY A 105 2.88 -10.51 -11.43
CA GLY A 105 2.55 -11.91 -11.22
C GLY A 105 3.22 -12.83 -12.23
N PRO A 106 3.04 -14.15 -12.09
CA PRO A 106 3.68 -15.16 -12.96
C PRO A 106 3.35 -15.04 -14.45
N LEU A 107 2.26 -14.39 -14.80
CA LEU A 107 1.85 -14.12 -16.20
C LEU A 107 2.20 -12.70 -16.67
N GLY A 108 3.07 -11.99 -15.94
CA GLY A 108 3.54 -10.65 -16.30
C GLY A 108 2.48 -9.55 -16.14
N ARG A 109 1.41 -9.82 -15.39
CA ARG A 109 0.40 -8.83 -15.04
C ARG A 109 0.62 -8.33 -13.62
N PHE A 110 0.31 -7.07 -13.36
CA PHE A 110 0.37 -6.52 -12.00
C PHE A 110 -0.75 -7.10 -11.14
N ARG A 111 -0.42 -7.35 -9.89
CA ARG A 111 -1.35 -7.76 -8.84
C ARG A 111 -0.97 -7.10 -7.52
N PRO A 112 -1.92 -6.83 -6.62
CA PRO A 112 -1.62 -6.27 -5.33
C PRO A 112 -0.69 -7.21 -4.53
N LEU A 113 0.28 -6.63 -3.84
CA LEU A 113 1.08 -7.34 -2.85
C LEU A 113 0.40 -7.20 -1.49
N ALA A 114 -0.06 -8.31 -0.92
CA ALA A 114 -0.85 -8.31 0.33
C ALA A 114 -0.15 -7.61 1.51
N SER A 115 1.18 -7.68 1.59
CA SER A 115 2.01 -7.02 2.60
C SER A 115 2.49 -5.62 2.19
N GLY A 116 2.18 -5.17 0.98
CA GLY A 116 2.67 -3.91 0.41
C GLY A 116 1.73 -2.73 0.60
N GLY A 117 0.62 -2.91 1.31
CA GLY A 117 -0.32 -1.83 1.62
C GLY A 117 0.06 -1.11 2.91
N PHE A 118 0.02 0.21 2.88
CA PHE A 118 0.27 1.06 4.05
C PHE A 118 -0.75 2.19 4.11
N GLY A 119 -1.21 2.51 5.32
CA GLY A 119 -2.14 3.63 5.54
C GLY A 119 -1.62 4.58 6.60
N SER A 120 -1.75 5.86 6.35
CA SER A 120 -1.31 6.91 7.27
C SER A 120 -2.34 8.03 7.41
N ILE A 121 -2.27 8.73 8.55
CA ILE A 121 -2.89 10.03 8.75
C ILE A 121 -1.76 11.02 8.95
N VAL A 122 -1.64 11.95 8.02
CA VAL A 122 -0.52 12.89 7.92
C VAL A 122 -1.03 14.34 7.99
N PRO A 123 -0.15 15.32 8.31
CA PRO A 123 -0.47 16.73 8.17
C PRO A 123 -0.84 17.05 6.71
N ALA A 124 -1.93 17.76 6.48
CA ALA A 124 -2.38 18.07 5.12
C ALA A 124 -1.36 18.88 4.30
N GLY A 125 -0.49 19.62 4.96
CA GLY A 125 0.56 20.40 4.28
C GLY A 125 1.81 19.62 3.89
N CYS A 126 2.00 18.41 4.42
CA CYS A 126 3.12 17.53 4.12
C CYS A 126 2.65 16.08 4.25
N GLY A 127 2.13 15.54 3.17
CA GLY A 127 1.68 14.14 3.09
C GLY A 127 2.76 13.20 2.61
N ASP A 128 2.37 11.97 2.32
CA ASP A 128 3.29 10.91 1.89
C ASP A 128 3.92 11.21 0.52
N PHE A 129 3.22 11.95 -0.33
CA PHE A 129 3.68 12.23 -1.70
C PHE A 129 3.54 13.71 -2.11
N TRP A 130 3.43 14.60 -1.14
CA TRP A 130 3.45 16.05 -1.39
C TRP A 130 4.01 16.83 -0.20
N CYS A 131 4.52 18.02 -0.49
CA CYS A 131 4.77 19.08 0.49
C CYS A 131 4.20 20.39 -0.02
N SER A 132 3.70 21.23 0.89
CA SER A 132 3.17 22.54 0.51
C SER A 132 4.23 23.37 -0.23
N PRO A 133 3.99 23.84 -1.48
CA PRO A 133 4.96 24.66 -2.21
C PRO A 133 5.26 25.97 -1.51
N LYS A 134 4.30 26.54 -0.74
CA LYS A 134 4.50 27.74 0.07
C LYS A 134 5.53 27.53 1.19
N VAL A 135 5.68 26.30 1.64
CA VAL A 135 6.66 25.93 2.66
C VAL A 135 7.98 25.61 1.99
N LEU A 136 7.97 24.82 0.91
CA LEU A 136 9.19 24.53 0.14
C LEU A 136 9.92 25.81 -0.28
N ALA A 137 9.19 26.86 -0.67
CA ALA A 137 9.76 28.15 -1.04
C ALA A 137 10.54 28.84 0.10
N LYS A 138 10.29 28.49 1.37
CA LYS A 138 10.98 29.06 2.53
C LYS A 138 12.20 28.24 2.95
N VAL A 139 12.30 27.00 2.52
CA VAL A 139 13.45 26.14 2.84
C VAL A 139 14.68 26.67 2.12
N LYS A 140 15.75 26.90 2.87
CA LYS A 140 17.03 27.37 2.32
C LYS A 140 17.90 26.20 1.93
N GLU A 141 18.70 26.42 0.89
CA GLU A 141 19.78 25.49 0.57
C GLU A 141 20.76 25.38 1.75
N ARG A 142 21.21 24.17 2.00
CA ARG A 142 22.21 23.87 3.03
C ARG A 142 22.99 22.63 2.64
N ASN A 143 24.18 22.51 3.21
CA ASN A 143 25.04 21.35 3.02
C ASN A 143 25.77 21.08 4.33
N ASP A 144 25.15 20.30 5.19
CA ASP A 144 25.69 19.83 6.47
C ASP A 144 26.00 18.33 6.38
N ASP A 145 26.66 17.79 7.41
CA ASP A 145 27.07 16.38 7.43
C ASP A 145 25.88 15.40 7.29
N ASP A 146 24.72 15.77 7.87
CA ASP A 146 23.53 14.92 7.93
C ASP A 146 22.43 15.33 6.96
N VAL A 147 22.44 16.59 6.49
CA VAL A 147 21.35 17.14 5.66
C VAL A 147 21.89 18.03 4.57
N THR A 148 21.57 17.69 3.32
CA THR A 148 21.83 18.52 2.16
C THR A 148 20.51 18.92 1.50
N VAL A 149 20.37 20.20 1.14
CA VAL A 149 19.23 20.74 0.39
C VAL A 149 19.73 21.45 -0.85
N ILE A 150 19.29 20.97 -2.01
CA ILE A 150 19.74 21.46 -3.32
C ILE A 150 18.50 21.83 -4.14
N ARG A 151 18.61 22.93 -4.89
CA ARG A 151 17.60 23.37 -5.85
C ARG A 151 18.13 23.26 -7.26
N GLY A 152 17.27 22.92 -8.21
CA GLY A 152 17.65 22.88 -9.62
C GLY A 152 16.66 22.15 -10.51
N PRO A 153 16.89 22.18 -11.82
CA PRO A 153 16.08 21.46 -12.77
C PRO A 153 16.32 19.95 -12.66
N VAL A 154 15.23 19.17 -12.77
CA VAL A 154 15.26 17.71 -12.87
C VAL A 154 14.33 17.26 -13.98
N GLU A 155 14.60 16.10 -14.56
CA GLU A 155 13.72 15.44 -15.51
C GLU A 155 13.19 14.14 -14.89
N VAL A 156 11.87 13.99 -14.87
CA VAL A 156 11.18 12.80 -14.37
C VAL A 156 10.06 12.44 -15.32
N ALA A 157 9.98 11.18 -15.73
CA ALA A 157 8.98 10.67 -16.68
C ALA A 157 8.90 11.48 -17.99
N GLY A 158 10.05 11.99 -18.50
CA GLY A 158 10.13 12.80 -19.71
C GLY A 158 9.64 14.23 -19.58
N SER A 159 9.39 14.70 -18.36
CA SER A 159 8.97 16.06 -18.05
C SER A 159 10.02 16.79 -17.22
N GLY A 160 10.27 18.07 -17.54
CA GLY A 160 11.21 18.92 -16.78
C GLY A 160 10.51 19.65 -15.64
N TYR A 161 11.13 19.67 -14.46
CA TYR A 161 10.64 20.31 -13.24
C TYR A 161 11.70 21.22 -12.64
N GLN A 162 11.28 22.29 -11.97
CA GLN A 162 12.12 23.00 -11.00
C GLN A 162 11.90 22.32 -9.64
N ALA A 163 12.94 21.78 -9.05
CA ALA A 163 12.80 20.90 -7.89
C ALA A 163 13.70 21.31 -6.73
N ILE A 164 13.26 20.94 -5.54
CA ILE A 164 14.03 20.95 -4.32
C ILE A 164 14.30 19.50 -3.90
N ARG A 165 15.56 19.15 -3.68
CA ARG A 165 16.00 17.85 -3.25
C ARG A 165 16.55 17.91 -1.83
N PHE A 166 16.03 17.05 -0.98
CA PHE A 166 16.50 16.82 0.37
C PHE A 166 17.29 15.51 0.39
N GLU A 167 18.52 15.53 0.87
CA GLU A 167 19.31 14.33 1.17
C GLU A 167 19.53 14.30 2.68
N VAL A 168 19.18 13.20 3.31
CA VAL A 168 19.26 13.03 4.77
C VAL A 168 19.95 11.71 5.09
N LYS A 169 20.90 11.76 6.02
CA LYS A 169 21.55 10.56 6.59
C LYS A 169 21.03 10.39 8.03
N HIS A 170 20.54 9.21 8.35
CA HIS A 170 20.05 8.90 9.68
C HIS A 170 20.16 7.40 9.97
N GLU A 171 20.86 7.01 11.04
CA GLU A 171 20.90 5.65 11.60
C GLU A 171 21.11 4.52 10.57
N GLY A 172 22.13 4.65 9.70
CA GLY A 172 22.40 3.62 8.68
C GLY A 172 21.49 3.69 7.45
N LEU A 173 20.71 4.75 7.32
CA LEU A 173 19.88 5.05 6.15
C LEU A 173 20.33 6.35 5.49
N LYS A 174 20.28 6.39 4.19
CA LYS A 174 20.40 7.61 3.40
C LYS A 174 19.15 7.78 2.56
N TYR A 175 18.47 8.91 2.73
CA TYR A 175 17.28 9.26 1.97
C TYR A 175 17.57 10.39 0.99
N SER A 176 16.94 10.34 -0.17
CA SER A 176 16.87 11.47 -1.09
C SER A 176 15.43 11.64 -1.54
N MET A 177 14.83 12.80 -1.27
CA MET A 177 13.48 13.13 -1.68
C MET A 177 13.48 14.39 -2.51
N THR A 178 12.91 14.33 -3.70
CA THR A 178 12.88 15.42 -4.67
C THR A 178 11.43 15.83 -4.90
N TYR A 179 11.11 17.08 -4.62
CA TYR A 179 9.77 17.66 -4.80
C TYR A 179 9.79 18.72 -5.88
N ASP A 180 8.74 18.77 -6.71
CA ASP A 180 8.50 19.92 -7.59
C ASP A 180 8.24 21.17 -6.76
N GLU A 181 8.99 22.22 -6.96
CA GLU A 181 8.86 23.47 -6.20
C GLU A 181 7.53 24.17 -6.44
N ASN A 182 6.94 24.02 -7.63
CA ASN A 182 5.72 24.72 -8.01
C ASN A 182 4.47 24.06 -7.45
N THR A 183 4.41 22.74 -7.46
CA THR A 183 3.24 21.98 -7.01
C THR A 183 3.44 21.33 -5.65
N GLY A 184 4.69 21.09 -5.25
CA GLY A 184 5.02 20.32 -4.06
C GLY A 184 4.86 18.81 -4.23
N LEU A 185 4.66 18.31 -5.45
CA LEU A 185 4.56 16.88 -5.73
C LEU A 185 5.89 16.18 -5.52
N LEU A 186 5.90 15.02 -4.85
CA LEU A 186 7.08 14.15 -4.78
C LEU A 186 7.34 13.57 -6.17
N LEU A 187 8.51 13.90 -6.74
CA LEU A 187 8.92 13.45 -8.07
C LEU A 187 9.79 12.20 -8.01
N HIS A 188 10.67 12.14 -7.01
CA HIS A 188 11.65 11.08 -6.86
C HIS A 188 11.93 10.85 -5.39
N HIS A 189 11.99 9.59 -5.00
CA HIS A 189 12.45 9.17 -3.69
C HIS A 189 13.46 8.03 -3.86
N ARG A 190 14.61 8.16 -3.20
CA ARG A 190 15.61 7.11 -3.10
C ARG A 190 15.94 6.87 -1.65
N TYR A 191 16.11 5.61 -1.27
CA TYR A 191 16.76 5.26 -0.02
C TYR A 191 17.89 4.26 -0.26
N ASP A 192 18.92 4.36 0.55
CA ASP A 192 20.02 3.41 0.61
C ASP A 192 20.09 2.91 2.07
N ILE A 193 20.04 1.59 2.25
CA ILE A 193 20.34 0.96 3.53
C ILE A 193 21.84 0.69 3.57
N LEU A 194 22.50 1.14 4.64
CA LEU A 194 23.94 1.01 4.79
C LEU A 194 24.24 -0.09 5.81
N SER A 195 25.28 -0.88 5.53
CA SER A 195 25.89 -1.79 6.52
C SER A 195 26.69 -1.01 7.56
N ALA A 196 27.14 -1.70 8.59
CA ALA A 196 27.90 -1.09 9.69
C ALA A 196 29.23 -0.46 9.24
N ASP A 197 29.79 -0.90 8.13
CA ASP A 197 31.00 -0.34 7.48
C ASP A 197 30.69 0.77 6.47
N GLY A 198 29.40 1.14 6.32
CA GLY A 198 28.95 2.20 5.44
C GLY A 198 28.73 1.80 3.97
N ALA A 199 28.88 0.51 3.61
CA ALA A 199 28.55 0.04 2.27
C ALA A 199 27.05 -0.04 2.06
N THR A 200 26.56 0.30 0.86
CA THR A 200 25.15 0.15 0.51
C THR A 200 24.81 -1.32 0.32
N VAL A 201 23.84 -1.83 1.08
CA VAL A 201 23.35 -3.21 1.01
C VAL A 201 22.02 -3.32 0.30
N GLU A 202 21.24 -2.24 0.25
CA GLU A 202 19.98 -2.17 -0.48
C GLU A 202 19.77 -0.74 -0.99
N THR A 203 19.26 -0.61 -2.19
CA THR A 203 18.80 0.66 -2.77
C THR A 203 17.38 0.50 -3.24
N GLY A 204 16.49 1.42 -2.84
CA GLY A 204 15.16 1.54 -3.42
C GLY A 204 14.97 2.90 -4.06
N ILE A 205 14.34 2.91 -5.23
CA ILE A 205 14.04 4.12 -6.00
C ILE A 205 12.55 4.11 -6.33
N ILE A 206 11.92 5.27 -6.19
CA ILE A 206 10.51 5.50 -6.51
C ILE A 206 10.46 6.75 -7.37
N ASP A 207 9.99 6.62 -8.61
CA ASP A 207 9.84 7.69 -9.58
C ASP A 207 8.39 7.98 -9.88
N PHE A 208 8.01 9.25 -9.82
CA PHE A 208 6.68 9.69 -10.20
C PHE A 208 6.38 9.34 -11.65
N ARG A 209 5.22 8.75 -11.89
CA ARG A 209 4.74 8.39 -13.23
C ARG A 209 3.60 9.29 -13.67
N ASN A 210 2.52 9.30 -12.91
CA ASN A 210 1.36 10.15 -13.17
C ASN A 210 0.50 10.34 -11.92
N LYS A 211 -0.52 11.18 -12.06
CA LYS A 211 -1.60 11.31 -11.08
C LYS A 211 -2.95 11.42 -11.80
N ARG A 212 -3.99 10.87 -11.19
CA ARG A 212 -5.36 10.96 -11.69
C ARG A 212 -6.37 11.12 -10.56
N GLN A 213 -7.53 11.62 -10.86
CA GLN A 213 -8.69 11.54 -9.99
C GLN A 213 -9.35 10.17 -10.19
N VAL A 214 -9.55 9.41 -9.11
CA VAL A 214 -10.38 8.23 -9.10
C VAL A 214 -11.83 8.69 -8.96
N GLU A 215 -12.67 8.30 -9.88
CA GLU A 215 -14.09 8.65 -9.85
C GLU A 215 -14.82 7.74 -8.85
N ILE A 216 -15.07 8.27 -7.65
CA ILE A 216 -15.84 7.57 -6.63
C ILE A 216 -17.32 7.81 -6.90
N PRO A 217 -18.15 6.76 -7.10
CA PRO A 217 -19.56 6.91 -7.49
C PRO A 217 -20.47 7.51 -6.38
N TRP A 218 -19.92 7.67 -5.17
CA TRP A 218 -20.58 8.40 -4.09
C TRP A 218 -19.78 9.64 -3.72
N ALA A 219 -20.43 10.67 -3.23
CA ALA A 219 -19.80 11.91 -2.80
C ALA A 219 -19.89 12.09 -1.29
N GLY A 220 -18.74 12.35 -0.66
CA GLY A 220 -18.68 12.67 0.76
C GLY A 220 -18.98 11.48 1.68
N GLY A 221 -19.61 11.76 2.81
CA GLY A 221 -19.89 10.79 3.85
C GLY A 221 -19.05 10.99 5.10
N SER A 222 -19.18 10.08 6.04
CA SER A 222 -18.43 10.03 7.29
C SER A 222 -18.07 8.60 7.66
N ALA A 223 -17.15 8.45 8.59
CA ALA A 223 -16.86 7.16 9.20
C ALA A 223 -18.13 6.61 9.89
N PRO A 224 -18.43 5.31 9.74
CA PRO A 224 -19.63 4.73 10.32
C PRO A 224 -19.68 4.87 11.84
N ALA A 225 -20.88 5.10 12.40
CA ALA A 225 -21.07 5.31 13.83
C ALA A 225 -20.65 4.13 14.72
N TRP A 226 -20.62 2.91 14.17
CA TRP A 226 -20.15 1.71 14.89
C TRP A 226 -18.64 1.65 15.05
N LEU A 227 -17.88 2.38 14.23
CA LEU A 227 -16.42 2.35 14.20
C LEU A 227 -15.82 3.10 15.40
N ARG A 228 -15.01 2.44 16.20
CA ARG A 228 -14.37 3.03 17.39
C ARG A 228 -12.93 2.61 17.51
N ALA A 229 -12.06 3.53 17.94
CA ALA A 229 -10.68 3.20 18.26
C ALA A 229 -10.61 2.15 19.39
N GLY A 230 -9.67 1.22 19.27
CA GLY A 230 -9.50 0.06 20.16
C GLY A 230 -10.44 -1.10 19.86
N GLN A 231 -11.38 -0.95 18.93
CA GLN A 231 -12.28 -2.05 18.52
C GLN A 231 -11.47 -3.08 17.72
N THR A 232 -11.62 -4.36 18.11
CA THR A 232 -11.06 -5.50 17.39
C THR A 232 -12.16 -6.27 16.68
N THR A 233 -11.90 -6.67 15.45
CA THR A 233 -12.74 -7.54 14.64
C THR A 233 -11.90 -8.76 14.23
N THR A 234 -12.46 -9.96 14.39
CA THR A 234 -11.77 -11.20 14.02
C THR A 234 -12.42 -11.80 12.78
N TYR A 235 -11.59 -12.20 11.84
CA TYR A 235 -11.95 -12.96 10.66
C TYR A 235 -11.31 -14.34 10.74
N GLN A 236 -12.08 -15.37 10.41
CA GLN A 236 -11.63 -16.75 10.39
C GLN A 236 -11.83 -17.34 8.99
N GLY A 237 -10.95 -18.25 8.61
CA GLY A 237 -11.05 -18.89 7.32
C GLY A 237 -9.92 -19.84 7.04
N GLN A 238 -9.59 -19.97 5.76
CA GLN A 238 -8.58 -20.90 5.30
C GLN A 238 -7.85 -20.39 4.07
N THR A 239 -6.61 -20.81 3.94
CA THR A 239 -5.82 -20.68 2.70
C THR A 239 -5.59 -22.08 2.13
N VAL A 240 -5.72 -22.23 0.83
CA VAL A 240 -5.51 -23.46 0.07
C VAL A 240 -4.52 -23.20 -1.04
N TYR A 241 -3.49 -24.04 -1.15
CA TYR A 241 -2.62 -24.08 -2.33
C TYR A 241 -3.08 -25.24 -3.21
N GLN A 242 -3.61 -24.91 -4.38
CA GLN A 242 -4.11 -25.87 -5.33
C GLN A 242 -3.08 -26.10 -6.41
N ILE A 243 -2.51 -27.31 -6.46
CA ILE A 243 -1.63 -27.78 -7.51
C ILE A 243 -2.41 -28.79 -8.35
N PRO A 244 -2.49 -28.67 -9.68
CA PRO A 244 -3.19 -29.62 -10.52
C PRO A 244 -2.75 -31.05 -10.28
N GLY A 245 -3.72 -31.96 -10.17
CA GLY A 245 -3.45 -33.39 -9.91
C GLY A 245 -3.10 -33.78 -8.47
N THR A 246 -3.14 -32.82 -7.54
CA THR A 246 -2.92 -33.11 -6.10
C THR A 246 -4.17 -32.79 -5.27
N THR A 247 -4.28 -33.46 -4.12
CA THR A 247 -5.30 -33.12 -3.12
C THR A 247 -4.81 -31.92 -2.31
N ALA A 248 -5.52 -30.82 -2.38
CA ALA A 248 -5.20 -29.61 -1.63
C ALA A 248 -5.55 -29.79 -0.14
N SER A 249 -4.65 -29.37 0.75
CA SER A 249 -4.90 -29.33 2.18
C SER A 249 -5.13 -27.88 2.62
N PRO A 250 -6.28 -27.55 3.24
CA PRO A 250 -6.52 -26.22 3.73
C PRO A 250 -5.72 -25.92 5.00
N PHE A 251 -5.21 -24.71 5.09
CA PHE A 251 -4.56 -24.15 6.27
C PHE A 251 -5.52 -23.16 6.95
N PRO A 252 -5.87 -23.36 8.22
CA PRO A 252 -6.71 -22.39 8.92
C PRO A 252 -5.97 -21.06 9.09
N VAL A 253 -6.70 -19.98 8.92
CA VAL A 253 -6.17 -18.62 9.05
C VAL A 253 -7.11 -17.82 9.95
N THR A 254 -6.54 -17.10 10.91
CA THR A 254 -7.24 -16.10 11.71
C THR A 254 -6.56 -14.75 11.51
N LEU A 255 -7.34 -13.76 11.12
CA LEU A 255 -6.90 -12.38 10.90
C LEU A 255 -7.66 -11.46 11.85
N GLN A 256 -6.94 -10.63 12.60
CA GLN A 256 -7.52 -9.59 13.46
C GLN A 256 -7.32 -8.23 12.83
N ALA A 257 -8.39 -7.44 12.84
CA ALA A 257 -8.41 -6.03 12.46
C ALA A 257 -8.66 -5.20 13.73
N GLU A 258 -7.66 -4.45 14.17
CA GLU A 258 -7.73 -3.51 15.29
C GLU A 258 -7.86 -2.09 14.74
N VAL A 259 -8.91 -1.38 15.07
CA VAL A 259 -9.09 0.03 14.72
C VAL A 259 -8.17 0.87 15.60
N VAL A 260 -7.09 1.40 15.04
CA VAL A 260 -6.07 2.16 15.79
C VAL A 260 -6.52 3.60 16.03
N SER A 261 -7.14 4.22 15.02
CA SER A 261 -7.65 5.59 15.11
C SER A 261 -8.87 5.76 14.24
N VAL A 262 -9.74 6.70 14.63
CA VAL A 262 -10.92 7.11 13.88
C VAL A 262 -10.97 8.62 13.83
N GLN A 263 -11.21 9.17 12.66
CA GLN A 263 -11.53 10.57 12.39
C GLN A 263 -12.92 10.68 11.76
N ALA A 264 -13.40 11.88 11.48
CA ALA A 264 -14.75 12.06 10.94
C ALA A 264 -14.93 11.37 9.56
N LYS A 265 -13.89 11.31 8.74
CA LYS A 265 -13.94 10.76 7.38
C LYS A 265 -13.01 9.57 7.14
N SER A 266 -12.20 9.18 8.13
CA SER A 266 -11.16 8.17 7.95
C SER A 266 -10.88 7.36 9.20
N SER A 267 -10.18 6.24 9.02
CA SER A 267 -9.65 5.41 10.10
C SER A 267 -8.35 4.73 9.70
N ILE A 268 -7.55 4.36 10.70
CA ILE A 268 -6.40 3.45 10.54
C ILE A 268 -6.76 2.12 11.19
N VAL A 269 -6.53 1.04 10.45
CA VAL A 269 -6.76 -0.33 10.89
C VAL A 269 -5.45 -1.10 10.82
N LYS A 270 -5.12 -1.76 11.92
CA LYS A 270 -3.97 -2.66 12.05
C LYS A 270 -4.44 -4.09 11.84
N TRP A 271 -3.81 -4.78 10.91
CA TRP A 271 -4.09 -6.18 10.59
C TRP A 271 -3.01 -7.09 11.16
N THR A 272 -3.41 -8.16 11.83
CA THR A 272 -2.48 -9.11 12.45
C THR A 272 -2.98 -10.54 12.23
N TYR A 273 -2.11 -11.40 11.68
CA TYR A 273 -2.37 -12.84 11.64
C TYR A 273 -2.15 -13.44 13.02
N VAL A 274 -3.10 -14.25 13.48
CA VAL A 274 -3.08 -14.87 14.81
C VAL A 274 -2.82 -16.38 14.69
N GLY A 275 -1.98 -16.92 15.57
CA GLY A 275 -1.75 -18.38 15.66
C GLY A 275 -0.77 -18.93 14.63
N GLN A 276 -0.05 -18.08 13.89
CA GLN A 276 1.04 -18.53 13.03
C GLN A 276 2.34 -18.70 13.82
N SER A 277 3.18 -19.65 13.39
CA SER A 277 4.45 -19.99 14.07
C SER A 277 5.50 -18.87 14.02
N ALA A 278 5.34 -17.91 13.13
CA ALA A 278 6.19 -16.71 13.03
C ALA A 278 5.36 -15.46 13.38
N PRO A 279 5.95 -14.51 14.13
CA PRO A 279 5.28 -13.24 14.37
C PRO A 279 5.03 -12.54 13.02
N SER A 280 3.77 -12.31 12.68
CA SER A 280 3.44 -11.50 11.50
C SER A 280 3.74 -10.04 11.81
N ILE A 281 4.43 -9.36 10.89
CA ILE A 281 4.53 -7.90 10.97
C ILE A 281 3.13 -7.34 10.73
N PRO A 282 2.60 -6.52 11.64
CA PRO A 282 1.29 -5.93 11.46
C PRO A 282 1.27 -5.03 10.21
N ALA A 283 0.26 -5.19 9.37
CA ALA A 283 -0.01 -4.24 8.31
C ALA A 283 -0.98 -3.16 8.80
N TYR A 284 -0.72 -1.90 8.45
CA TYR A 284 -1.61 -0.79 8.74
C TYR A 284 -2.24 -0.32 7.45
N THR A 285 -3.57 -0.18 7.41
CA THR A 285 -4.28 0.35 6.26
C THR A 285 -5.13 1.55 6.66
N ALA A 286 -5.21 2.56 5.80
CA ALA A 286 -6.20 3.60 5.93
C ALA A 286 -7.49 3.18 5.23
N SER A 287 -8.62 3.57 5.82
CA SER A 287 -9.93 3.55 5.17
C SER A 287 -10.53 4.93 5.25
N GLY A 288 -11.15 5.37 4.18
CA GLY A 288 -11.73 6.69 4.09
C GLY A 288 -12.94 6.76 3.17
N VAL A 289 -13.63 7.90 3.21
CA VAL A 289 -14.86 8.12 2.45
C VAL A 289 -14.66 8.10 0.93
N SER A 290 -13.45 8.27 0.44
CA SER A 290 -13.10 8.25 -0.99
C SER A 290 -12.23 7.04 -1.35
N GLN A 291 -12.69 5.83 -1.01
CA GLN A 291 -11.98 4.58 -1.25
C GLN A 291 -12.94 3.42 -1.49
N PHE A 292 -12.67 2.57 -2.50
CA PHE A 292 -13.50 1.40 -2.80
C PHE A 292 -13.30 0.22 -1.85
N LEU A 293 -12.07 -0.16 -1.57
CA LEU A 293 -11.73 -1.45 -0.95
C LEU A 293 -11.21 -1.29 0.49
N GLY A 294 -11.76 -0.32 1.23
CA GLY A 294 -11.42 -0.06 2.62
C GLY A 294 -11.98 -1.09 3.60
N PHE A 295 -11.64 -0.95 4.88
CA PHE A 295 -12.22 -1.76 5.97
C PHE A 295 -13.73 -1.54 6.15
N TRP A 296 -14.22 -0.40 5.70
CA TRP A 296 -15.62 0.00 5.73
C TRP A 296 -15.98 0.86 4.51
N LEU A 297 -17.28 0.93 4.22
CA LEU A 297 -17.86 1.86 3.26
C LEU A 297 -18.68 2.93 4.03
N PRO A 298 -18.68 4.20 3.58
CA PRO A 298 -19.57 5.21 4.14
C PRO A 298 -21.05 4.90 3.83
N GLU A 299 -21.97 5.42 4.63
CA GLU A 299 -23.41 5.16 4.48
C GLU A 299 -23.90 5.53 3.07
N VAL A 300 -23.44 6.65 2.51
CA VAL A 300 -23.79 7.07 1.15
C VAL A 300 -23.39 6.07 0.06
N ALA A 301 -22.36 5.24 0.30
CA ALA A 301 -21.97 4.18 -0.62
C ALA A 301 -22.94 2.99 -0.59
N LEU A 302 -23.68 2.83 0.49
CA LEU A 302 -24.65 1.74 0.67
C LEU A 302 -25.96 2.01 -0.10
N GLU A 303 -26.20 3.25 -0.50
CA GLU A 303 -27.38 3.68 -1.27
C GLU A 303 -27.21 3.51 -2.79
N ILE A 304 -26.00 3.15 -3.26
CA ILE A 304 -25.74 2.95 -4.68
C ILE A 304 -26.46 1.68 -5.13
N ASP A 305 -27.26 1.77 -6.19
CA ASP A 305 -27.97 0.62 -6.77
C ASP A 305 -27.25 0.05 -8.02
N GLU A 306 -26.22 0.73 -8.52
CA GLU A 306 -25.53 0.34 -9.74
C GLU A 306 -24.60 -0.85 -9.53
N VAL A 307 -24.65 -1.78 -10.47
CA VAL A 307 -23.72 -2.89 -10.65
C VAL A 307 -22.95 -2.63 -11.93
N GLY A 308 -21.63 -2.75 -11.87
CA GLY A 308 -20.76 -2.48 -13.03
C GLY A 308 -19.35 -2.10 -12.63
N GLU A 309 -18.51 -1.83 -13.63
CA GLU A 309 -17.15 -1.35 -13.45
C GLU A 309 -17.16 0.06 -12.84
N VAL A 310 -16.40 0.25 -11.77
CA VAL A 310 -16.30 1.53 -11.06
C VAL A 310 -14.90 2.16 -11.15
N ASP A 311 -13.86 1.37 -11.43
CA ASP A 311 -12.52 1.86 -11.72
C ASP A 311 -11.77 0.89 -12.63
N ALA A 312 -11.04 1.41 -13.61
CA ALA A 312 -10.08 0.68 -14.44
C ALA A 312 -8.76 1.42 -14.41
N ASP A 313 -7.76 0.83 -13.77
CA ASP A 313 -6.48 1.48 -13.58
C ASP A 313 -5.55 1.23 -14.78
N PRO A 314 -5.15 2.29 -15.50
CA PRO A 314 -4.36 2.14 -16.73
C PRO A 314 -2.91 1.74 -16.47
N ASP A 315 -2.37 1.98 -15.28
CA ASP A 315 -0.98 1.67 -14.95
C ASP A 315 -0.79 0.22 -14.54
N THR A 316 -1.74 -0.32 -13.76
CA THR A 316 -1.68 -1.69 -13.25
C THR A 316 -2.50 -2.67 -14.08
N GLY A 317 -3.48 -2.19 -14.85
CA GLY A 317 -4.46 -3.03 -15.55
C GLY A 317 -5.43 -3.73 -14.58
N ILE A 318 -5.52 -3.26 -13.34
CA ILE A 318 -6.49 -3.74 -12.36
C ILE A 318 -7.83 -3.03 -12.60
N THR A 319 -8.90 -3.81 -12.58
CA THR A 319 -10.28 -3.29 -12.59
C THR A 319 -10.95 -3.52 -11.26
N ILE A 320 -11.86 -2.62 -10.88
CA ILE A 320 -12.75 -2.75 -9.73
C ILE A 320 -14.19 -2.69 -10.24
N THR A 321 -14.97 -3.69 -9.90
CA THR A 321 -16.36 -3.85 -10.35
C THR A 321 -17.27 -4.12 -9.16
N VAL A 322 -18.42 -3.47 -9.07
CA VAL A 322 -19.51 -3.90 -8.19
C VAL A 322 -20.24 -5.04 -8.90
N ILE A 323 -20.08 -6.27 -8.42
CA ILE A 323 -20.68 -7.46 -9.04
C ILE A 323 -21.98 -7.88 -8.41
N GLN A 324 -22.28 -7.40 -7.22
CA GLN A 324 -23.52 -7.64 -6.49
C GLN A 324 -23.85 -6.46 -5.59
N ASN A 325 -25.13 -6.08 -5.56
CA ASN A 325 -25.63 -5.06 -4.66
C ASN A 325 -27.09 -5.35 -4.36
N ASP A 326 -27.36 -6.07 -3.26
CA ASP A 326 -28.68 -6.47 -2.82
C ASP A 326 -28.77 -6.53 -1.28
N GLN A 327 -29.84 -7.09 -0.74
CA GLN A 327 -30.03 -7.20 0.71
C GLN A 327 -28.98 -8.05 1.42
N SER A 328 -28.29 -8.94 0.71
CA SER A 328 -27.23 -9.80 1.29
C SER A 328 -25.89 -9.08 1.41
N GLY A 329 -25.71 -7.95 0.71
CA GLY A 329 -24.51 -7.14 0.78
C GLY A 329 -24.11 -6.50 -0.54
N ILE A 330 -23.01 -5.75 -0.48
CA ILE A 330 -22.32 -5.19 -1.65
C ILE A 330 -21.05 -5.97 -1.84
N VAL A 331 -20.82 -6.49 -3.07
CA VAL A 331 -19.63 -7.23 -3.42
C VAL A 331 -18.83 -6.48 -4.47
N PHE A 332 -17.61 -6.11 -4.11
CA PHE A 332 -16.63 -5.59 -5.03
C PHE A 332 -15.71 -6.72 -5.50
N GLU A 333 -15.47 -6.77 -6.80
CA GLU A 333 -14.42 -7.55 -7.43
C GLU A 333 -13.26 -6.66 -7.81
N GLN A 334 -12.06 -7.05 -7.45
CA GLN A 334 -10.80 -6.48 -7.92
C GLN A 334 -10.05 -7.56 -8.70
N THR A 335 -9.71 -7.32 -9.96
CA THR A 335 -9.09 -8.33 -10.81
C THR A 335 -8.16 -7.73 -11.84
N ASN A 336 -7.14 -8.51 -12.26
CA ASN A 336 -6.37 -8.24 -13.49
C ASN A 336 -6.82 -9.13 -14.67
N SER A 337 -7.96 -9.82 -14.51
CA SER A 337 -8.58 -10.72 -15.51
C SER A 337 -7.73 -11.92 -15.90
N ARG A 338 -6.63 -12.25 -15.18
CA ARG A 338 -5.75 -13.37 -15.55
C ARG A 338 -5.29 -14.22 -14.37
N ASP A 339 -4.53 -13.65 -13.47
CA ASP A 339 -3.83 -14.41 -12.44
C ASP A 339 -4.11 -13.87 -11.02
N TYR A 340 -5.05 -12.91 -10.90
CA TYR A 340 -5.47 -12.34 -9.65
C TYR A 340 -6.95 -11.97 -9.66
N GLN A 341 -7.65 -12.35 -8.60
CA GLN A 341 -9.03 -11.95 -8.29
C GLN A 341 -9.18 -11.80 -6.77
N ARG A 342 -9.85 -10.74 -6.35
CA ARG A 342 -10.26 -10.52 -4.97
C ARG A 342 -11.71 -10.09 -4.92
N LEU A 343 -12.49 -10.71 -4.04
CA LEU A 343 -13.87 -10.34 -3.76
C LEU A 343 -13.96 -9.82 -2.31
N LEU A 344 -14.49 -8.63 -2.14
CA LEU A 344 -14.79 -8.07 -0.82
C LEU A 344 -16.31 -7.91 -0.68
N THR A 345 -16.87 -8.52 0.34
CA THR A 345 -18.31 -8.40 0.67
C THR A 345 -18.47 -7.49 1.86
N TYR A 346 -19.33 -6.48 1.72
CA TYR A 346 -19.70 -5.55 2.75
C TYR A 346 -21.14 -5.78 3.19
N ASP A 347 -21.38 -5.70 4.48
CA ASP A 347 -22.72 -5.72 5.05
C ASP A 347 -23.50 -4.47 4.64
N LYS A 348 -24.68 -4.66 4.05
CA LYS A 348 -25.50 -3.56 3.51
C LYS A 348 -26.04 -2.61 4.59
N ALA A 349 -26.18 -3.07 5.83
CA ALA A 349 -26.71 -2.27 6.92
C ALA A 349 -25.62 -1.41 7.61
N THR A 350 -24.39 -1.87 7.62
CA THR A 350 -23.31 -1.24 8.41
C THR A 350 -22.14 -0.74 7.59
N GLY A 351 -22.01 -1.17 6.33
CA GLY A 351 -20.86 -0.90 5.50
C GLY A 351 -19.58 -1.63 5.95
N LYS A 352 -19.65 -2.56 6.90
CA LYS A 352 -18.52 -3.30 7.43
C LYS A 352 -18.15 -4.44 6.48
N ILE A 353 -16.84 -4.65 6.24
CA ILE A 353 -16.40 -5.84 5.52
C ILE A 353 -16.73 -7.10 6.35
N ILE A 354 -17.42 -8.06 5.73
CA ILE A 354 -17.83 -9.31 6.38
C ILE A 354 -17.20 -10.54 5.75
N LYS A 355 -16.72 -10.44 4.51
CA LYS A 355 -16.09 -11.56 3.80
C LYS A 355 -15.05 -11.05 2.82
N SER A 356 -13.93 -11.77 2.73
CA SER A 356 -12.90 -11.59 1.71
C SER A 356 -12.59 -12.94 1.07
N TYR A 357 -12.59 -12.99 -0.24
CA TYR A 357 -12.05 -14.11 -1.03
C TYR A 357 -10.94 -13.56 -1.91
N GLU A 358 -9.80 -14.24 -1.96
CA GLU A 358 -8.69 -13.91 -2.83
C GLU A 358 -8.19 -15.16 -3.53
N GLU A 359 -7.99 -15.05 -4.83
CA GLU A 359 -7.40 -16.10 -5.66
C GLU A 359 -6.25 -15.50 -6.47
N GLN A 360 -5.10 -16.15 -6.44
CA GLN A 360 -3.93 -15.73 -7.19
C GLN A 360 -3.12 -16.91 -7.70
N LEU A 361 -2.66 -16.82 -8.94
CA LEU A 361 -1.68 -17.76 -9.50
C LEU A 361 -0.32 -17.43 -8.87
N THR A 362 0.28 -18.38 -8.14
CA THR A 362 1.57 -18.17 -7.48
C THR A 362 2.74 -18.66 -8.32
N GLU A 363 2.51 -19.65 -9.18
CA GLU A 363 3.54 -20.22 -10.04
C GLU A 363 2.93 -20.69 -11.39
N ALA A 364 3.41 -20.11 -12.50
CA ALA A 364 2.91 -20.41 -13.81
C ALA A 364 3.30 -21.84 -14.31
N MET A 365 4.52 -22.28 -14.01
CA MET A 365 5.03 -23.58 -14.49
C MET A 365 4.24 -24.77 -13.93
N THR A 366 3.89 -24.71 -12.65
CA THR A 366 3.10 -25.74 -11.96
C THR A 366 1.61 -25.44 -11.97
N ASN A 367 1.22 -24.29 -12.47
CA ASN A 367 -0.15 -23.75 -12.41
C ASN A 367 -0.71 -23.78 -10.98
N THR A 368 0.14 -23.42 -9.99
CA THR A 368 -0.23 -23.39 -8.57
C THR A 368 -1.04 -22.15 -8.26
N VAL A 369 -2.24 -22.36 -7.74
CA VAL A 369 -3.17 -21.28 -7.34
C VAL A 369 -3.30 -21.25 -5.83
N GLN A 370 -3.13 -20.07 -5.24
CA GLN A 370 -3.45 -19.80 -3.85
C GLN A 370 -4.86 -19.22 -3.76
N LYS A 371 -5.68 -19.77 -2.88
CA LYS A 371 -7.03 -19.28 -2.57
C LYS A 371 -7.14 -19.02 -1.08
N THR A 372 -7.57 -17.83 -0.70
CA THR A 372 -7.78 -17.44 0.70
C THR A 372 -9.22 -16.98 0.88
N LEU A 373 -9.92 -17.59 1.82
CA LEU A 373 -11.26 -17.22 2.22
C LEU A 373 -11.23 -16.79 3.69
N LEU A 374 -11.71 -15.60 3.97
CA LEU A 374 -11.89 -15.07 5.32
C LEU A 374 -13.34 -14.61 5.51
N GLN A 375 -13.91 -14.90 6.66
CA GLN A 375 -15.25 -14.46 7.05
C GLN A 375 -15.23 -13.90 8.45
N LEU A 376 -16.10 -12.93 8.71
CA LEU A 376 -16.31 -12.38 10.04
C LEU A 376 -16.65 -13.50 11.01
N ALA A 377 -15.88 -13.60 12.10
CA ALA A 377 -16.19 -14.56 13.16
C ALA A 377 -17.46 -14.11 13.90
N SER A 378 -18.34 -15.07 14.16
CA SER A 378 -19.62 -14.88 14.89
C SER A 378 -19.38 -14.53 16.36
#